data_70f34e1184c23d39763bd6bf35c902bd
#
_entry.id   70f34e1184c23d39763bd6bf35c902bd
#
_cell.length_a   1.000
_cell.length_b   1.000
_cell.length_c   1.000
_cell.angle_alpha   90.00
_cell.angle_beta   90.00
_cell.angle_gamma   90.00
#
_symmetry.space_group_name_H-M   'P 1'
#
loop_
_entity.id
_entity.type
_entity.pdbx_description
1 polymer ?
#
loop_
_entity_poly.entity_id
_entity_poly.type
_entity_poly.pdbx_seq_one_letter_code
_entity_poly.pdbx_strand_id
1 'polypeptide(L)'
;KEYWDFNKEAIQKGIIHAGKFEKFFKIFREKILPFVHSKKRIEKLLEKKSRQERIEYYDKYWNNFRWKLMFKLFFSKYIVGKLGRDKEFFRYAEKNISEEMKERSRYALCELNPYENPYIKYILTGNYRKDCLPYFLRKENFDKIRKNLHKVEILQSSVEEYLDQIDFKIDKFNLSDIFEYMSAENYSKLMGKIYDNAEDNALLAYWNLIVERNSEKLDYKKTDSEIAVTGKEKNVNGKKYERMKELDRKLHEKDMTFFYTDFVVEKVIKNGNS
;
A
#
# COMPACT_ATOMS: atom_id res chain seq x y z
N LYS A 1 12.96 10.67 -16.00
CA LYS A 1 14.34 10.38 -16.46
C LYS A 1 15.34 11.39 -15.89
N GLU A 2 15.11 12.70 -16.06
CA GLU A 2 16.00 13.76 -15.57
C GLU A 2 16.26 13.70 -14.06
N TYR A 3 15.26 13.41 -13.26
CA TYR A 3 15.40 13.27 -11.80
C TYR A 3 16.37 12.13 -11.41
N TRP A 4 16.34 11.03 -12.11
CA TRP A 4 17.20 9.86 -11.85
C TRP A 4 18.59 10.01 -12.46
N ASP A 5 18.69 10.61 -13.64
CA ASP A 5 19.96 10.87 -14.33
C ASP A 5 20.79 11.94 -13.59
N PHE A 6 20.16 12.81 -12.80
CA PHE A 6 20.84 13.87 -12.05
C PHE A 6 21.60 13.36 -10.80
N ASN A 7 21.26 12.19 -10.30
CA ASN A 7 21.84 11.66 -9.06
C ASN A 7 22.55 10.31 -9.28
N LYS A 8 23.65 10.34 -10.06
CA LYS A 8 24.46 9.15 -10.37
C LYS A 8 24.93 8.40 -9.12
N GLU A 9 25.29 9.09 -8.03
CA GLU A 9 25.69 8.45 -6.78
C GLU A 9 24.55 7.69 -6.11
N ALA A 10 23.31 8.23 -6.16
CA ALA A 10 22.16 7.53 -5.62
C ALA A 10 21.82 6.28 -6.43
N ILE A 11 21.95 6.34 -7.77
CA ILE A 11 21.77 5.19 -8.65
C ILE A 11 22.82 4.12 -8.36
N GLN A 12 24.09 4.49 -8.20
CA GLN A 12 25.18 3.57 -7.88
C GLN A 12 25.02 2.90 -6.50
N LYS A 13 24.51 3.63 -5.52
CA LYS A 13 24.21 3.11 -4.17
C LYS A 13 22.93 2.26 -4.13
N GLY A 14 22.13 2.32 -5.16
CA GLY A 14 20.81 1.69 -5.26
C GLY A 14 19.66 2.68 -5.07
N ILE A 15 18.82 2.76 -6.08
CA ILE A 15 17.65 3.68 -6.15
C ILE A 15 16.73 3.59 -4.93
N ILE A 16 16.67 2.43 -4.30
CA ILE A 16 15.89 2.16 -3.08
C ILE A 16 16.34 3.01 -1.87
N HIS A 17 17.46 3.70 -1.94
CA HIS A 17 17.95 4.57 -0.87
C HIS A 17 17.72 6.05 -1.13
N ALA A 18 17.17 6.42 -2.28
CA ALA A 18 17.14 7.81 -2.74
C ALA A 18 15.84 8.57 -2.44
N GLY A 19 14.72 7.88 -2.26
CA GLY A 19 13.41 8.51 -2.05
C GLY A 19 13.24 9.21 -0.69
N LYS A 20 12.21 10.06 -0.58
CA LYS A 20 11.85 10.74 0.67
C LYS A 20 11.43 9.73 1.74
N PHE A 21 10.67 8.71 1.36
CA PHE A 21 10.17 7.68 2.25
C PHE A 21 11.30 6.74 2.71
N GLU A 22 12.24 6.43 1.83
CA GLU A 22 13.45 5.66 2.14
C GLU A 22 14.36 6.40 3.13
N LYS A 23 14.49 7.73 2.98
CA LYS A 23 15.19 8.57 3.96
C LYS A 23 14.49 8.58 5.33
N PHE A 24 13.16 8.56 5.35
CA PHE A 24 12.39 8.42 6.58
C PHE A 24 12.70 7.11 7.31
N PHE A 25 12.73 5.98 6.62
CA PHE A 25 13.14 4.70 7.20
C PHE A 25 14.61 4.68 7.63
N LYS A 26 15.47 5.38 6.91
CA LYS A 26 16.86 5.53 7.32
C LYS A 26 16.98 6.29 8.65
N ILE A 27 16.28 7.40 8.81
CA ILE A 27 16.23 8.16 10.06
C ILE A 27 15.66 7.30 11.20
N PHE A 28 14.56 6.60 10.93
CA PHE A 28 13.98 5.66 11.91
C PHE A 28 15.01 4.64 12.38
N ARG A 29 15.64 3.93 11.45
CA ARG A 29 16.60 2.85 11.73
C ARG A 29 17.88 3.32 12.43
N GLU A 30 18.42 4.47 12.00
CA GLU A 30 19.74 4.96 12.47
C GLU A 30 19.65 5.88 13.68
N LYS A 31 18.55 6.61 13.84
CA LYS A 31 18.41 7.65 14.86
C LYS A 31 17.36 7.35 15.92
N ILE A 32 16.33 6.58 15.61
CA ILE A 32 15.20 6.33 16.53
C ILE A 32 15.27 4.92 17.12
N LEU A 33 15.34 3.91 16.26
CA LEU A 33 15.29 2.52 16.69
C LEU A 33 16.37 2.11 17.71
N PRO A 34 17.64 2.61 17.67
CA PRO A 34 18.66 2.27 18.64
C PRO A 34 18.34 2.72 20.08
N PHE A 35 17.53 3.77 20.24
CA PHE A 35 17.07 4.20 21.58
C PHE A 35 15.94 3.33 22.13
N VAL A 36 15.28 2.56 21.26
CA VAL A 36 14.15 1.70 21.62
C VAL A 36 14.59 0.26 21.78
N HIS A 37 15.38 -0.25 20.84
CA HIS A 37 15.84 -1.64 20.80
C HIS A 37 17.32 -1.75 20.46
N SER A 38 18.04 -2.61 21.19
CA SER A 38 19.43 -2.94 20.86
C SER A 38 19.52 -3.74 19.55
N LYS A 39 20.68 -3.67 18.88
CA LYS A 39 20.98 -4.44 17.67
C LYS A 39 20.72 -5.95 17.88
N LYS A 40 21.18 -6.52 18.99
CA LYS A 40 20.95 -7.92 19.36
C LYS A 40 19.45 -8.27 19.45
N ARG A 41 18.63 -7.34 19.94
CA ARG A 41 17.17 -7.55 20.02
C ARG A 41 16.52 -7.53 18.64
N ILE A 42 16.99 -6.67 17.75
CA ILE A 42 16.54 -6.61 16.35
C ILE A 42 16.93 -7.90 15.61
N GLU A 43 18.17 -8.34 15.73
CA GLU A 43 18.67 -9.58 15.14
C GLU A 43 17.83 -10.77 15.62
N LYS A 44 17.56 -10.86 16.92
CA LYS A 44 16.75 -11.92 17.49
C LYS A 44 15.28 -11.89 16.99
N LEU A 45 14.70 -10.70 16.75
CA LEU A 45 13.38 -10.58 16.16
C LEU A 45 13.34 -11.22 14.76
N LEU A 46 14.40 -11.01 13.99
CA LEU A 46 14.53 -11.46 12.59
C LEU A 46 14.98 -12.91 12.43
N GLU A 47 15.21 -13.66 13.50
CA GLU A 47 15.43 -15.11 13.44
C GLU A 47 14.15 -15.87 13.09
N LYS A 48 14.33 -17.09 12.54
CA LYS A 48 13.21 -17.99 12.26
C LYS A 48 12.50 -18.38 13.56
N LYS A 49 11.20 -18.17 13.60
CA LYS A 49 10.32 -18.48 14.75
C LYS A 49 8.96 -18.95 14.29
N SER A 50 8.33 -19.81 15.06
CA SER A 50 6.90 -20.12 14.95
C SER A 50 6.07 -18.85 15.24
N ARG A 51 4.79 -18.88 14.87
CA ARG A 51 3.86 -17.77 15.17
C ARG A 51 3.79 -17.50 16.67
N GLN A 52 3.67 -18.56 17.48
CA GLN A 52 3.59 -18.43 18.94
C GLN A 52 4.84 -17.79 19.54
N GLU A 53 6.04 -18.23 19.14
CA GLU A 53 7.31 -17.64 19.58
C GLU A 53 7.47 -16.18 19.18
N ARG A 54 6.92 -15.76 18.00
CA ARG A 54 6.92 -14.36 17.58
C ARG A 54 6.06 -13.49 18.49
N ILE A 55 4.85 -13.98 18.83
CA ILE A 55 3.93 -13.28 19.74
C ILE A 55 4.57 -13.14 21.13
N GLU A 56 5.10 -14.22 21.70
CA GLU A 56 5.78 -14.19 23.00
C GLU A 56 7.00 -13.27 23.02
N TYR A 57 7.80 -13.29 21.94
CA TYR A 57 8.94 -12.41 21.81
C TYR A 57 8.50 -10.94 21.72
N TYR A 58 7.46 -10.65 20.94
CA TYR A 58 6.90 -9.31 20.81
C TYR A 58 6.41 -8.80 22.17
N ASP A 59 5.57 -9.55 22.85
CA ASP A 59 4.96 -9.11 24.10
C ASP A 59 5.99 -8.97 25.24
N LYS A 60 6.96 -9.89 25.34
CA LYS A 60 7.95 -9.91 26.41
C LYS A 60 9.10 -8.91 26.20
N TYR A 61 9.57 -8.73 24.98
CA TYR A 61 10.82 -8.01 24.71
C TYR A 61 10.68 -6.81 23.80
N TRP A 62 9.71 -6.82 22.88
CA TRP A 62 9.59 -5.78 21.86
C TRP A 62 8.62 -4.66 22.28
N ASN A 63 7.42 -4.98 22.77
CA ASN A 63 6.35 -4.05 23.11
C ASN A 63 6.61 -3.30 24.44
N ASN A 64 7.77 -2.70 24.60
CA ASN A 64 8.16 -1.96 25.79
C ASN A 64 7.64 -0.50 25.76
N PHE A 65 7.83 0.23 26.87
CA PHE A 65 7.40 1.63 27.00
C PHE A 65 8.02 2.53 25.93
N ARG A 66 9.32 2.34 25.60
CA ARG A 66 10.01 3.16 24.59
C ARG A 66 9.43 2.94 23.19
N TRP A 67 9.05 1.71 22.86
CA TRP A 67 8.37 1.38 21.61
C TRP A 67 7.03 2.10 21.48
N LYS A 68 6.20 2.07 22.54
CA LYS A 68 4.91 2.78 22.58
C LYS A 68 5.08 4.29 22.48
N LEU A 69 6.04 4.86 23.20
CA LEU A 69 6.36 6.29 23.15
C LEU A 69 6.85 6.71 21.77
N MET A 70 7.68 5.90 21.14
CA MET A 70 8.19 6.14 19.79
C MET A 70 7.03 6.27 18.78
N PHE A 71 6.02 5.39 18.82
CA PHE A 71 4.84 5.53 17.93
C PHE A 71 4.12 6.85 18.17
N LYS A 72 3.88 7.21 19.41
CA LYS A 72 3.20 8.46 19.75
C LYS A 72 3.93 9.70 19.24
N LEU A 73 5.24 9.70 19.27
CA LEU A 73 6.05 10.85 18.85
C LEU A 73 6.39 10.79 17.36
N PHE A 74 7.00 9.70 16.91
CA PHE A 74 7.58 9.59 15.56
C PHE A 74 6.53 9.46 14.47
N PHE A 75 5.44 8.74 14.73
CA PHE A 75 4.30 8.62 13.82
C PHE A 75 3.21 9.68 14.04
N SER A 76 3.53 10.78 14.73
CA SER A 76 2.63 11.93 14.77
C SER A 76 2.45 12.53 13.36
N LYS A 77 1.26 13.08 13.07
CA LYS A 77 0.95 13.72 11.78
C LYS A 77 2.02 14.74 11.35
N TYR A 78 2.58 15.47 12.33
CA TYR A 78 3.62 16.46 12.06
C TYR A 78 4.92 15.84 11.52
N ILE A 79 5.43 14.80 12.16
CA ILE A 79 6.70 14.18 11.79
C ILE A 79 6.57 13.40 10.48
N VAL A 80 5.51 12.61 10.33
CA VAL A 80 5.28 11.85 9.10
C VAL A 80 5.07 12.77 7.90
N GLY A 81 4.31 13.88 8.06
CA GLY A 81 4.11 14.87 7.01
C GLY A 81 5.38 15.62 6.61
N LYS A 82 6.28 15.88 7.56
CA LYS A 82 7.56 16.58 7.29
C LYS A 82 8.62 15.67 6.66
N LEU A 83 8.74 14.44 7.14
CA LEU A 83 9.86 13.55 6.82
C LEU A 83 9.50 12.38 5.88
N GLY A 84 8.24 12.01 5.81
CA GLY A 84 7.80 10.82 5.11
C GLY A 84 6.85 11.10 3.95
N ARG A 85 5.58 11.27 4.24
CA ARG A 85 4.53 11.42 3.23
C ARG A 85 4.07 12.87 3.06
N ASP A 86 3.37 13.16 1.95
CA ASP A 86 2.78 14.45 1.69
C ASP A 86 1.70 14.79 2.72
N LYS A 87 1.49 16.10 2.98
CA LYS A 87 0.46 16.58 3.92
C LYS A 87 -0.95 16.23 3.45
N GLU A 88 -1.19 16.17 2.15
CA GLU A 88 -2.47 15.80 1.55
C GLU A 88 -2.93 14.39 1.97
N PHE A 89 -1.99 13.47 2.21
CA PHE A 89 -2.27 12.14 2.74
C PHE A 89 -3.08 12.14 4.04
N PHE A 90 -2.91 13.16 4.89
CA PHE A 90 -3.60 13.24 6.19
C PHE A 90 -4.92 14.01 6.14
N ARG A 91 -5.26 14.60 4.99
CA ARG A 91 -6.43 15.46 4.85
C ARG A 91 -7.74 14.72 5.10
N TYR A 92 -7.80 13.47 4.68
CA TYR A 92 -8.99 12.63 4.75
C TYR A 92 -8.90 11.55 5.84
N ALA A 93 -7.82 11.55 6.65
CA ALA A 93 -7.61 10.57 7.71
C ALA A 93 -8.54 10.83 8.91
N GLU A 94 -9.42 9.90 9.18
CA GLU A 94 -10.33 9.92 10.34
C GLU A 94 -9.73 9.23 11.58
N LYS A 95 -8.79 8.30 11.37
CA LYS A 95 -8.20 7.47 12.41
C LYS A 95 -6.94 8.08 13.03
N ASN A 96 -6.60 7.65 14.24
CA ASN A 96 -5.34 7.97 14.89
C ASN A 96 -4.19 7.17 14.24
N ILE A 97 -3.41 7.84 13.40
CA ILE A 97 -2.32 7.24 12.62
C ILE A 97 -1.30 6.51 13.50
N SER A 98 -0.98 7.06 14.67
CA SER A 98 -0.01 6.47 15.59
C SER A 98 -0.47 5.12 16.14
N GLU A 99 -1.74 5.01 16.50
CA GLU A 99 -2.33 3.75 16.97
C GLU A 99 -2.45 2.74 15.86
N GLU A 100 -2.95 3.15 14.69
CA GLU A 100 -3.05 2.28 13.51
C GLU A 100 -1.66 1.71 13.13
N MET A 101 -0.63 2.56 13.03
CA MET A 101 0.72 2.12 12.72
C MET A 101 1.30 1.19 13.77
N LYS A 102 0.98 1.39 15.04
CA LYS A 102 1.41 0.48 16.12
C LYS A 102 0.74 -0.90 15.97
N GLU A 103 -0.54 -0.95 15.68
CA GLU A 103 -1.27 -2.20 15.47
C GLU A 103 -0.80 -2.93 14.20
N ARG A 104 -0.60 -2.19 13.11
CA ARG A 104 -0.03 -2.74 11.87
C ARG A 104 1.39 -3.27 12.08
N SER A 105 2.20 -2.59 12.89
CA SER A 105 3.54 -3.08 13.27
C SER A 105 3.46 -4.36 14.11
N ARG A 106 2.51 -4.49 15.02
CA ARG A 106 2.27 -5.73 15.75
C ARG A 106 1.90 -6.87 14.81
N TYR A 107 0.97 -6.62 13.89
CA TYR A 107 0.58 -7.57 12.86
C TYR A 107 1.81 -8.02 12.03
N ALA A 108 2.62 -7.08 11.56
CA ALA A 108 3.83 -7.34 10.81
C ALA A 108 4.81 -8.26 11.55
N LEU A 109 5.02 -8.01 12.84
CA LEU A 109 6.03 -8.70 13.64
C LEU A 109 5.55 -10.03 14.22
N CYS A 110 4.23 -10.20 14.37
CA CYS A 110 3.64 -11.43 14.91
C CYS A 110 3.08 -12.36 13.83
N GLU A 111 2.38 -11.80 12.84
CA GLU A 111 1.64 -12.60 11.85
C GLU A 111 2.43 -12.78 10.55
N LEU A 112 3.07 -11.73 9.99
CA LEU A 112 3.73 -11.75 8.69
C LEU A 112 5.16 -12.34 8.67
N ASN A 113 5.56 -13.12 9.63
CA ASN A 113 6.86 -13.77 9.71
C ASN A 113 8.06 -12.86 9.28
N PRO A 114 8.64 -12.05 10.19
CA PRO A 114 9.73 -11.12 9.86
C PRO A 114 10.97 -11.80 9.25
N TYR A 115 11.16 -13.09 9.49
CA TYR A 115 12.25 -13.88 8.87
C TYR A 115 12.08 -13.99 7.35
N GLU A 116 10.86 -14.12 6.84
CA GLU A 116 10.54 -14.29 5.41
C GLU A 116 10.09 -12.99 4.74
N ASN A 117 9.98 -11.89 5.49
CA ASN A 117 9.52 -10.61 4.96
C ASN A 117 10.69 -9.69 4.61
N PRO A 118 10.99 -9.47 3.32
CA PRO A 118 12.11 -8.64 2.90
C PRO A 118 11.93 -7.17 3.28
N TYR A 119 10.70 -6.66 3.31
CA TYR A 119 10.41 -5.26 3.62
C TYR A 119 10.64 -4.94 5.09
N ILE A 120 10.19 -5.79 6.01
CA ILE A 120 10.46 -5.66 7.45
C ILE A 120 11.97 -5.71 7.69
N LYS A 121 12.67 -6.65 7.04
CA LYS A 121 14.12 -6.76 7.12
C LYS A 121 14.79 -5.46 6.67
N TYR A 122 14.41 -4.92 5.52
CA TYR A 122 14.95 -3.68 4.99
C TYR A 122 14.69 -2.49 5.94
N ILE A 123 13.48 -2.34 6.44
CA ILE A 123 13.10 -1.25 7.35
C ILE A 123 13.98 -1.27 8.60
N LEU A 124 14.18 -2.44 9.20
CA LEU A 124 14.90 -2.59 10.45
C LEU A 124 16.43 -2.57 10.30
N THR A 125 16.97 -2.96 9.14
CA THR A 125 18.42 -3.13 8.95
C THR A 125 19.03 -2.35 7.79
N GLY A 126 18.22 -1.85 6.86
CA GLY A 126 18.68 -1.16 5.65
C GLY A 126 19.13 -2.08 4.53
N ASN A 127 19.05 -3.39 4.71
CA ASN A 127 19.51 -4.37 3.73
C ASN A 127 18.49 -5.48 3.54
N TYR A 128 18.40 -6.00 2.33
CA TYR A 128 17.72 -7.25 2.08
C TYR A 128 18.62 -8.45 2.47
N ARG A 129 17.99 -9.54 2.82
CA ARG A 129 18.67 -10.83 2.96
C ARG A 129 18.71 -11.52 1.59
N LYS A 130 19.86 -12.12 1.21
CA LYS A 130 20.06 -12.71 -0.13
C LYS A 130 19.08 -13.82 -0.48
N ASP A 131 18.63 -14.58 0.52
CA ASP A 131 17.67 -15.68 0.39
C ASP A 131 16.20 -15.24 0.61
N CYS A 132 15.96 -13.94 0.86
CA CYS A 132 14.63 -13.36 1.03
C CYS A 132 14.57 -12.00 0.33
N LEU A 133 14.54 -12.02 -1.00
CA LEU A 133 14.44 -10.84 -1.84
C LEU A 133 13.01 -10.60 -2.30
N PRO A 134 12.61 -9.32 -2.53
CA PRO A 134 11.43 -9.00 -3.30
C PRO A 134 11.45 -9.71 -4.66
N TYR A 135 10.28 -10.06 -5.19
CA TYR A 135 10.13 -10.83 -6.43
C TYR A 135 10.97 -10.28 -7.60
N PHE A 136 10.95 -8.97 -7.79
CA PHE A 136 11.65 -8.30 -8.90
C PHE A 136 13.17 -8.23 -8.73
N LEU A 137 13.73 -8.49 -7.56
CA LEU A 137 15.16 -8.56 -7.29
C LEU A 137 15.72 -9.98 -7.32
N ARG A 138 14.88 -10.98 -7.49
CA ARG A 138 15.30 -12.37 -7.53
C ARG A 138 15.95 -12.70 -8.88
N LYS A 139 17.11 -13.36 -8.83
CA LYS A 139 17.89 -13.70 -10.03
C LYS A 139 17.07 -14.49 -11.06
N GLU A 140 16.27 -15.43 -10.60
CA GLU A 140 15.43 -16.29 -11.45
C GLU A 140 14.33 -15.52 -12.22
N ASN A 141 14.00 -14.32 -11.80
CA ASN A 141 13.01 -13.46 -12.45
C ASN A 141 13.62 -12.44 -13.42
N PHE A 142 14.95 -12.26 -13.37
CA PHE A 142 15.64 -11.21 -14.13
C PHE A 142 15.39 -11.31 -15.63
N ASP A 143 15.61 -12.48 -16.21
CA ASP A 143 15.45 -12.68 -17.66
C ASP A 143 14.00 -12.54 -18.11
N LYS A 144 13.05 -12.99 -17.27
CA LYS A 144 11.61 -12.83 -17.54
C LYS A 144 11.23 -11.36 -17.53
N ILE A 145 11.70 -10.60 -16.55
CA ILE A 145 11.43 -9.16 -16.47
C ILE A 145 12.06 -8.45 -17.67
N ARG A 146 13.34 -8.70 -17.95
CA ARG A 146 14.08 -8.08 -19.05
C ARG A 146 13.42 -8.32 -20.42
N LYS A 147 13.00 -9.55 -20.69
CA LYS A 147 12.32 -9.92 -21.94
C LYS A 147 10.96 -9.22 -22.13
N ASN A 148 10.31 -8.78 -21.05
CA ASN A 148 9.00 -8.13 -21.11
C ASN A 148 9.03 -6.61 -20.93
N LEU A 149 10.21 -5.99 -20.76
CA LEU A 149 10.32 -4.53 -20.58
C LEU A 149 9.75 -3.73 -21.75
N HIS A 150 9.84 -4.26 -22.98
CA HIS A 150 9.28 -3.61 -24.17
C HIS A 150 7.74 -3.48 -24.15
N LYS A 151 7.06 -4.19 -23.23
CA LYS A 151 5.59 -4.11 -23.02
C LYS A 151 5.21 -3.06 -21.97
N VAL A 152 6.21 -2.43 -21.35
CA VAL A 152 5.99 -1.42 -20.30
C VAL A 152 6.12 -0.05 -20.92
N GLU A 153 5.05 0.72 -20.82
CA GLU A 153 5.02 2.14 -21.16
C GLU A 153 4.96 2.96 -19.88
N ILE A 154 5.78 4.01 -19.79
CA ILE A 154 5.82 4.90 -18.63
C ILE A 154 5.31 6.26 -19.08
N LEU A 155 4.17 6.66 -18.52
CA LEU A 155 3.52 7.93 -18.83
C LEU A 155 3.54 8.83 -17.59
N GLN A 156 3.77 10.13 -17.82
CA GLN A 156 3.59 11.14 -16.79
C GLN A 156 2.22 11.79 -16.97
N SER A 157 1.22 11.20 -16.35
CA SER A 157 -0.18 11.65 -16.42
C SER A 157 -0.90 11.24 -15.14
N SER A 158 -2.00 11.92 -14.81
CA SER A 158 -2.97 11.37 -13.87
C SER A 158 -3.73 10.20 -14.51
N VAL A 159 -4.33 9.36 -13.66
CA VAL A 159 -5.17 8.26 -14.16
C VAL A 159 -6.37 8.80 -14.91
N GLU A 160 -6.96 9.90 -14.42
CA GLU A 160 -8.09 10.58 -15.03
C GLU A 160 -7.77 11.08 -16.43
N GLU A 161 -6.63 11.77 -16.61
CA GLU A 161 -6.18 12.27 -17.91
C GLU A 161 -5.85 11.14 -18.88
N TYR A 162 -5.23 10.07 -18.39
CA TYR A 162 -4.92 8.90 -19.19
C TYR A 162 -6.20 8.22 -19.72
N LEU A 163 -7.19 8.02 -18.83
CA LEU A 163 -8.46 7.41 -19.21
C LEU A 163 -9.29 8.25 -20.21
N ASP A 164 -9.10 9.59 -20.22
CA ASP A 164 -9.73 10.48 -21.20
C ASP A 164 -9.10 10.39 -22.61
N GLN A 165 -7.87 9.88 -22.72
CA GLN A 165 -7.10 9.87 -23.96
C GLN A 165 -7.10 8.52 -24.69
N ILE A 166 -7.42 7.44 -24.00
CA ILE A 166 -7.40 6.10 -24.59
C ILE A 166 -8.70 5.77 -25.32
N ASP A 167 -8.60 5.02 -26.42
CA ASP A 167 -9.70 4.51 -27.23
C ASP A 167 -9.94 3.00 -27.09
N PHE A 168 -9.20 2.35 -26.19
CA PHE A 168 -9.33 0.92 -25.89
C PHE A 168 -9.84 0.69 -24.46
N LYS A 169 -10.28 -0.53 -24.16
CA LYS A 169 -10.73 -0.92 -22.83
C LYS A 169 -9.61 -1.64 -22.06
N ILE A 170 -9.65 -1.51 -20.76
CA ILE A 170 -8.66 -2.08 -19.83
C ILE A 170 -9.29 -3.25 -19.08
N ASP A 171 -8.59 -4.36 -19.00
CA ASP A 171 -9.03 -5.59 -18.31
C ASP A 171 -8.54 -5.69 -16.87
N LYS A 172 -7.47 -4.96 -16.49
CA LYS A 172 -6.90 -4.98 -15.14
C LYS A 172 -6.34 -3.63 -14.73
N PHE A 173 -6.71 -3.20 -13.53
CA PHE A 173 -6.24 -1.97 -12.90
C PHE A 173 -5.50 -2.31 -11.60
N ASN A 174 -4.24 -1.93 -11.50
CA ASN A 174 -3.54 -1.85 -10.23
C ASN A 174 -3.42 -0.37 -9.84
N LEU A 175 -4.25 0.04 -8.90
CA LEU A 175 -4.42 1.45 -8.54
C LEU A 175 -3.60 1.86 -7.31
N SER A 176 -2.73 0.95 -6.80
CA SER A 176 -1.92 1.23 -5.62
C SER A 176 -2.78 1.76 -4.45
N ASP A 177 -2.37 2.84 -3.80
CA ASP A 177 -3.09 3.52 -2.72
C ASP A 177 -3.56 4.93 -3.12
N ILE A 178 -3.87 5.13 -4.42
CA ILE A 178 -4.24 6.47 -4.94
C ILE A 178 -5.47 7.06 -4.26
N PHE A 179 -6.39 6.22 -3.83
CA PHE A 179 -7.65 6.65 -3.20
C PHE A 179 -7.47 7.24 -1.80
N GLU A 180 -6.31 7.02 -1.16
CA GLU A 180 -5.96 7.66 0.12
C GLU A 180 -5.84 9.18 0.01
N TYR A 181 -5.56 9.69 -1.20
CA TYR A 181 -5.31 11.09 -1.48
C TYR A 181 -6.53 11.84 -2.03
N MET A 182 -7.67 11.16 -2.14
CA MET A 182 -8.86 11.68 -2.81
C MET A 182 -10.00 11.96 -1.83
N SER A 183 -10.78 13.02 -2.13
CA SER A 183 -12.10 13.20 -1.52
C SER A 183 -13.05 12.06 -1.96
N ALA A 184 -14.16 11.87 -1.23
CA ALA A 184 -15.18 10.90 -1.63
C ALA A 184 -15.77 11.22 -3.00
N GLU A 185 -15.91 12.50 -3.34
CA GLU A 185 -16.39 12.97 -4.64
C GLU A 185 -15.42 12.61 -5.76
N ASN A 186 -14.11 12.90 -5.60
CA ASN A 186 -13.09 12.58 -6.61
C ASN A 186 -12.94 11.07 -6.79
N TYR A 187 -13.00 10.31 -5.69
CA TYR A 187 -13.03 8.85 -5.74
C TYR A 187 -14.21 8.34 -6.59
N SER A 188 -15.41 8.87 -6.35
CA SER A 188 -16.61 8.49 -7.12
C SER A 188 -16.47 8.84 -8.61
N LYS A 189 -15.94 10.04 -8.93
CA LYS A 189 -15.69 10.47 -10.32
C LYS A 189 -14.69 9.54 -11.03
N LEU A 190 -13.59 9.22 -10.35
CA LEU A 190 -12.58 8.32 -10.93
C LEU A 190 -13.11 6.90 -11.11
N MET A 191 -13.86 6.36 -10.15
CA MET A 191 -14.52 5.06 -10.32
C MET A 191 -15.49 5.08 -11.52
N GLY A 192 -16.21 6.19 -11.74
CA GLY A 192 -17.02 6.38 -12.92
C GLY A 192 -16.23 6.28 -14.23
N LYS A 193 -15.09 6.97 -14.34
CA LYS A 193 -14.20 6.91 -15.52
C LYS A 193 -13.58 5.52 -15.71
N ILE A 194 -13.17 4.87 -14.63
CA ILE A 194 -12.65 3.49 -14.68
C ILE A 194 -13.71 2.54 -15.27
N TYR A 195 -14.95 2.64 -14.79
CA TYR A 195 -16.04 1.82 -15.34
C TYR A 195 -16.22 2.01 -16.83
N ASP A 196 -16.24 3.28 -17.29
CA ASP A 196 -16.43 3.59 -18.70
C ASP A 196 -15.31 3.03 -19.59
N ASN A 197 -14.07 2.98 -19.06
CA ASN A 197 -12.89 2.51 -19.77
C ASN A 197 -12.50 1.04 -19.48
N ALA A 198 -13.23 0.36 -18.62
CA ALA A 198 -12.99 -1.05 -18.32
C ALA A 198 -13.64 -1.99 -19.33
N GLU A 199 -13.07 -3.17 -19.51
CA GLU A 199 -13.77 -4.32 -20.10
C GLU A 199 -14.86 -4.86 -19.15
N ASP A 200 -15.78 -5.65 -19.68
CA ASP A 200 -16.66 -6.43 -18.81
C ASP A 200 -15.83 -7.46 -18.03
N ASN A 201 -16.15 -7.65 -16.75
CA ASN A 201 -15.38 -8.46 -15.81
C ASN A 201 -13.93 -7.97 -15.54
N ALA A 202 -13.58 -6.74 -15.93
CA ALA A 202 -12.30 -6.15 -15.55
C ALA A 202 -12.10 -6.14 -14.04
N LEU A 203 -10.86 -6.35 -13.60
CA LEU A 203 -10.50 -6.40 -12.18
C LEU A 203 -9.76 -5.13 -11.76
N LEU A 204 -10.18 -4.56 -10.64
CA LEU A 204 -9.49 -3.48 -9.94
C LEU A 204 -8.84 -4.05 -8.69
N ALA A 205 -7.60 -3.66 -8.42
CA ALA A 205 -6.89 -3.99 -7.19
C ALA A 205 -6.27 -2.72 -6.59
N TYR A 206 -6.50 -2.47 -5.30
CA TYR A 206 -5.96 -1.31 -4.60
C TYR A 206 -5.87 -1.54 -3.08
N TRP A 207 -5.12 -0.66 -2.42
CA TRP A 207 -4.90 -0.73 -0.98
C TRP A 207 -5.52 0.45 -0.26
N ASN A 208 -6.04 0.20 0.93
CA ASN A 208 -6.43 1.22 1.90
C ASN A 208 -5.50 1.18 3.11
N LEU A 209 -5.12 2.35 3.59
CA LEU A 209 -4.30 2.51 4.80
C LEU A 209 -5.09 3.17 5.93
N ILE A 210 -5.58 4.39 5.71
CA ILE A 210 -6.25 5.22 6.72
C ILE A 210 -7.66 5.58 6.26
N VAL A 211 -7.81 5.80 4.96
CA VAL A 211 -9.09 6.14 4.34
C VAL A 211 -9.70 4.90 3.74
N GLU A 212 -10.83 4.46 4.28
CA GLU A 212 -11.50 3.28 3.76
C GLU A 212 -12.29 3.60 2.50
N ARG A 213 -11.87 3.06 1.36
CA ARG A 213 -12.50 3.19 0.04
C ARG A 213 -12.86 1.81 -0.49
N ASN A 214 -14.10 1.64 -0.91
CA ASN A 214 -14.59 0.52 -1.70
C ASN A 214 -15.95 0.88 -2.29
N SER A 215 -16.38 0.16 -3.30
CA SER A 215 -17.65 0.42 -4.00
C SER A 215 -18.89 0.26 -3.12
N GLU A 216 -18.81 -0.55 -2.04
CA GLU A 216 -19.92 -0.75 -1.09
C GLU A 216 -20.16 0.45 -0.18
N LYS A 217 -19.13 1.31 0.00
CA LYS A 217 -19.16 2.50 0.89
C LYS A 217 -19.24 3.82 0.13
N LEU A 218 -19.41 3.80 -1.18
CA LEU A 218 -19.61 5.02 -1.95
C LEU A 218 -20.87 5.74 -1.46
N ASP A 219 -20.70 6.95 -0.92
CA ASP A 219 -21.81 7.78 -0.46
C ASP A 219 -22.41 8.51 -1.66
N TYR A 220 -23.47 7.94 -2.19
CA TYR A 220 -24.20 8.46 -3.38
C TYR A 220 -25.05 9.71 -3.09
N LYS A 221 -25.10 10.19 -1.84
CA LYS A 221 -25.96 11.30 -1.45
C LYS A 221 -25.46 12.69 -1.80
N LYS A 222 -24.25 12.81 -2.36
CA LYS A 222 -23.61 14.11 -2.64
C LYS A 222 -23.33 14.42 -4.11
N THR A 223 -23.82 13.63 -5.03
CA THR A 223 -23.83 14.01 -6.46
C THR A 223 -25.20 14.49 -6.83
N ASP A 224 -25.31 15.67 -7.45
CA ASP A 224 -26.55 16.36 -7.86
C ASP A 224 -27.37 15.64 -8.94
N SER A 225 -27.49 14.33 -8.87
CA SER A 225 -28.40 13.54 -9.72
C SER A 225 -29.03 12.42 -8.88
N GLU A 226 -30.34 12.40 -8.89
CA GLU A 226 -31.23 11.45 -8.21
C GLU A 226 -30.76 10.00 -8.37
N ILE A 227 -30.33 9.39 -7.24
CA ILE A 227 -30.03 7.97 -7.21
C ILE A 227 -30.86 7.31 -6.12
N ALA A 228 -31.82 6.53 -6.55
CA ALA A 228 -32.63 5.68 -5.69
C ALA A 228 -31.79 4.53 -5.13
N VAL A 229 -31.72 4.42 -3.82
CA VAL A 229 -31.09 3.30 -3.10
C VAL A 229 -32.12 2.20 -2.92
N THR A 230 -32.04 1.12 -3.67
CA THR A 230 -32.73 -0.13 -3.33
C THR A 230 -31.72 -1.27 -3.23
N GLY A 231 -31.75 -1.91 -2.09
CA GLY A 231 -30.96 -2.97 -1.49
C GLY A 231 -30.17 -3.95 -2.38
N LYS A 232 -28.99 -4.28 -1.89
CA LYS A 232 -28.01 -5.33 -2.27
C LYS A 232 -27.10 -5.10 -3.47
N GLU A 233 -27.42 -4.25 -4.43
CA GLU A 233 -26.52 -3.90 -5.53
C GLU A 233 -26.30 -2.39 -5.52
N LYS A 234 -25.08 -1.95 -5.23
CA LYS A 234 -24.75 -0.53 -5.21
C LYS A 234 -24.19 -0.10 -6.56
N ASN A 235 -24.93 0.75 -7.24
CA ASN A 235 -24.56 1.31 -8.54
C ASN A 235 -23.98 2.71 -8.37
N VAL A 236 -22.81 2.97 -8.94
CA VAL A 236 -22.27 4.32 -9.13
C VAL A 236 -22.90 4.88 -10.40
N ASN A 237 -23.92 5.73 -10.33
CA ASN A 237 -24.63 6.27 -11.50
C ASN A 237 -25.06 5.18 -12.50
N GLY A 238 -25.65 4.09 -12.02
CA GLY A 238 -25.98 2.93 -12.87
C GLY A 238 -24.81 2.01 -13.18
N LYS A 239 -23.63 2.27 -12.64
CA LYS A 239 -22.39 1.50 -12.83
C LYS A 239 -22.22 0.48 -11.71
N LYS A 240 -21.98 -0.77 -12.04
CA LYS A 240 -21.96 -1.88 -11.08
C LYS A 240 -20.57 -2.41 -10.86
N TYR A 241 -20.19 -2.50 -9.59
CA TYR A 241 -18.99 -3.18 -9.12
C TYR A 241 -19.37 -4.30 -8.16
N GLU A 242 -18.67 -5.41 -8.25
CA GLU A 242 -18.77 -6.54 -7.32
C GLU A 242 -17.48 -6.68 -6.54
N ARG A 243 -17.53 -6.49 -5.21
CA ARG A 243 -16.37 -6.70 -4.35
C ARG A 243 -16.11 -8.19 -4.15
N MET A 244 -14.90 -8.62 -4.42
CA MET A 244 -14.48 -10.03 -4.32
C MET A 244 -13.89 -10.33 -2.92
N LYS A 245 -14.71 -10.25 -1.86
CA LYS A 245 -14.28 -10.29 -0.44
C LYS A 245 -13.42 -11.50 -0.06
N GLU A 246 -13.69 -12.66 -0.60
CA GLU A 246 -12.87 -13.84 -0.33
C GLU A 246 -11.49 -13.74 -0.96
N LEU A 247 -11.40 -13.15 -2.16
CA LEU A 247 -10.14 -12.90 -2.84
C LEU A 247 -9.35 -11.79 -2.14
N ASP A 248 -10.02 -10.71 -1.71
CA ASP A 248 -9.44 -9.65 -0.88
C ASP A 248 -8.70 -10.26 0.31
N ARG A 249 -9.40 -11.06 1.10
CA ARG A 249 -8.85 -11.69 2.30
C ARG A 249 -7.65 -12.58 1.98
N LYS A 250 -7.78 -13.46 0.98
CA LYS A 250 -6.69 -14.37 0.56
C LYS A 250 -5.44 -13.64 0.09
N LEU A 251 -5.60 -12.52 -0.60
CA LEU A 251 -4.48 -11.71 -1.09
C LEU A 251 -3.88 -10.85 0.01
N HIS A 252 -4.72 -10.27 0.87
CA HIS A 252 -4.25 -9.50 2.01
C HIS A 252 -3.43 -10.34 3.00
N GLU A 253 -3.82 -11.60 3.24
CA GLU A 253 -3.04 -12.55 4.07
C GLU A 253 -1.64 -12.86 3.49
N LYS A 254 -1.48 -12.74 2.18
CA LYS A 254 -0.19 -12.93 1.47
C LYS A 254 0.59 -11.63 1.26
N ASP A 255 -0.04 -10.49 1.52
CA ASP A 255 0.61 -9.19 1.35
C ASP A 255 1.68 -8.99 2.43
N MET A 256 2.90 -8.80 1.98
CA MET A 256 4.05 -8.54 2.86
C MET A 256 4.18 -7.04 3.22
N THR A 257 3.37 -6.19 2.61
CA THR A 257 3.36 -4.75 2.88
C THR A 257 2.40 -4.43 4.02
N PHE A 258 2.87 -4.53 5.22
CA PHE A 258 2.07 -4.50 6.45
C PHE A 258 1.39 -3.15 6.77
N PHE A 259 1.70 -2.10 6.05
CA PHE A 259 1.14 -0.75 6.30
C PHE A 259 -0.36 -0.69 6.05
N TYR A 260 -0.84 -1.39 5.02
CA TYR A 260 -2.21 -1.30 4.56
C TYR A 260 -3.15 -2.10 5.45
N THR A 261 -4.30 -1.50 5.76
CA THR A 261 -5.35 -2.12 6.58
C THR A 261 -6.25 -3.03 5.78
N ASP A 262 -6.36 -2.77 4.47
CA ASP A 262 -7.23 -3.53 3.57
C ASP A 262 -6.62 -3.62 2.16
N PHE A 263 -6.83 -4.75 1.50
CA PHE A 263 -6.54 -4.95 0.08
C PHE A 263 -7.85 -5.27 -0.61
N VAL A 264 -8.26 -4.42 -1.53
CA VAL A 264 -9.56 -4.49 -2.17
C VAL A 264 -9.41 -4.99 -3.60
N VAL A 265 -10.21 -5.98 -3.96
CA VAL A 265 -10.39 -6.42 -5.36
C VAL A 265 -11.84 -6.28 -5.74
N GLU A 266 -12.09 -5.54 -6.79
CA GLU A 266 -13.42 -5.33 -7.34
C GLU A 266 -13.48 -5.74 -8.80
N LYS A 267 -14.62 -6.26 -9.21
CA LYS A 267 -14.90 -6.64 -10.59
C LYS A 267 -15.93 -5.68 -11.18
N VAL A 268 -15.66 -5.19 -12.37
CA VAL A 268 -16.59 -4.39 -13.14
C VAL A 268 -17.67 -5.31 -13.73
N ILE A 269 -18.93 -4.98 -13.52
CA ILE A 269 -20.05 -5.70 -14.12
C ILE A 269 -20.74 -4.77 -15.11
N LYS A 270 -20.57 -5.04 -16.40
CA LYS A 270 -21.34 -4.40 -17.45
C LYS A 270 -22.56 -5.28 -17.73
N ASN A 271 -23.75 -4.70 -17.65
CA ASN A 271 -24.94 -5.44 -18.02
C ASN A 271 -24.73 -5.91 -19.48
N GLY A 272 -24.53 -7.21 -19.64
CA GLY A 272 -24.56 -7.81 -20.96
C GLY A 272 -25.93 -7.49 -21.57
N ASN A 273 -25.95 -7.04 -22.80
CA ASN A 273 -27.15 -7.06 -23.58
C ASN A 273 -27.66 -8.51 -23.61
N SER A 274 -28.70 -8.78 -22.83
CA SER A 274 -29.53 -9.99 -22.96
C SER A 274 -30.40 -9.88 -24.19
#